data_6a31102e16b3a3edf709744ee9941ce2
#
_entry.id   6a31102e16b3a3edf709744ee9941ce2
#
_cell.length_a   1.000
_cell.length_b   1.000
_cell.length_c   1.000
_cell.angle_alpha   90.00
_cell.angle_beta   90.00
_cell.angle_gamma   90.00
#
_symmetry.space_group_name_H-M   'P 1'
#
loop_
_entity.id
_entity.type
_entity.pdbx_description
1 polymer ?
#
loop_
_entity_poly.entity_id
_entity_poly.type
_entity_poly.pdbx_seq_one_letter_code
_entity_poly.pdbx_strand_id
1 'polypeptide(L)'
;LALCLDVALDGSHATLMAAAVVDDLLRLEVVKAWRGFGCTRAVRAELPALVRRLRPRAVGWFPSGPAAAIHAALSAKNGDRSWPPPRVKVAELTAEVTAVCMGLAELVNTGDVEHPKDPMLTQHVSQTQKLHRGDAWVYTRRGSEPIDGTYAAAGAAHLARTLPPAPPPLAVAT
;
A
#
# COMPACT_ATOMS: atom_id res chain seq x y z
N LEU A 1 -7.57 6.87 7.08
CA LEU A 1 -6.44 5.97 6.95
C LEU A 1 -6.68 4.96 5.83
N ALA A 2 -5.75 4.83 4.90
CA ALA A 2 -5.68 3.78 3.90
C ALA A 2 -4.38 2.98 4.07
N LEU A 3 -4.40 1.71 3.68
CA LEU A 3 -3.23 0.84 3.67
C LEU A 3 -2.98 0.34 2.25
N CYS A 4 -1.71 0.12 1.90
CA CYS A 4 -1.33 -0.62 0.71
C CYS A 4 -0.22 -1.62 1.03
N LEU A 5 -0.40 -2.85 0.55
CA LEU A 5 0.60 -3.90 0.61
C LEU A 5 1.28 -4.01 -0.76
N ASP A 6 2.59 -4.02 -0.77
CA ASP A 6 3.35 -4.45 -1.92
C ASP A 6 4.38 -5.52 -1.55
N VAL A 7 4.71 -6.38 -2.50
CA VAL A 7 5.61 -7.52 -2.31
C VAL A 7 6.56 -7.59 -3.50
N ALA A 8 7.84 -7.72 -3.23
CA ALA A 8 8.86 -7.92 -4.25
C ALA A 8 8.54 -9.15 -5.12
N LEU A 9 8.90 -9.12 -6.40
CA LEU A 9 8.54 -10.17 -7.36
C LEU A 9 9.05 -11.55 -6.97
N ASP A 10 10.21 -11.60 -6.32
CA ASP A 10 10.80 -12.84 -5.80
C ASP A 10 10.20 -13.31 -4.46
N GLY A 11 9.30 -12.52 -3.88
CA GLY A 11 8.66 -12.81 -2.61
C GLY A 11 9.55 -12.68 -1.39
N SER A 12 10.75 -12.08 -1.52
CA SER A 12 11.73 -11.95 -0.43
C SER A 12 11.51 -10.75 0.48
N HIS A 13 10.77 -9.75 -0.01
CA HIS A 13 10.47 -8.51 0.72
C HIS A 13 9.01 -8.14 0.56
N ALA A 14 8.45 -7.52 1.58
CA ALA A 14 7.10 -6.96 1.52
C ALA A 14 6.99 -5.74 2.46
N THR A 15 6.23 -4.75 2.06
CA THR A 15 5.95 -3.56 2.86
C THR A 15 4.45 -3.29 2.91
N LEU A 16 3.94 -3.10 4.13
CA LEU A 16 2.62 -2.54 4.38
C LEU A 16 2.79 -1.06 4.76
N MET A 17 2.25 -0.18 3.94
CA MET A 17 2.29 1.26 4.11
C MET A 17 0.93 1.79 4.53
N ALA A 18 0.92 2.74 5.46
CA ALA A 18 -0.24 3.53 5.82
C ALA A 18 -0.16 4.93 5.22
N ALA A 19 -1.31 5.48 4.84
CA ALA A 19 -1.45 6.86 4.38
C ALA A 19 -2.72 7.50 4.92
N ALA A 20 -2.63 8.79 5.25
CA ALA A 20 -3.78 9.62 5.61
C ALA A 20 -3.52 11.06 5.15
N VAL A 21 -4.58 11.77 4.76
CA VAL A 21 -4.52 13.23 4.56
C VAL A 21 -4.90 13.89 5.87
N VAL A 22 -4.03 14.72 6.40
CA VAL A 22 -4.20 15.47 7.64
C VAL A 22 -3.74 16.91 7.38
N ASP A 23 -4.62 17.88 7.57
CA ASP A 23 -4.36 19.30 7.33
C ASP A 23 -3.83 19.54 5.89
N ASP A 24 -4.50 18.96 4.91
CA ASP A 24 -4.18 18.97 3.46
C ASP A 24 -2.83 18.34 3.09
N LEU A 25 -2.08 17.81 4.04
CA LEU A 25 -0.80 17.15 3.85
C LEU A 25 -0.96 15.64 3.88
N LEU A 26 -0.35 14.94 2.93
CA LEU A 26 -0.32 13.48 2.94
C LEU A 26 0.74 12.99 3.93
N ARG A 27 0.32 12.18 4.89
CA ARG A 27 1.23 11.52 5.83
C ARG A 27 1.36 10.04 5.49
N LEU A 28 2.61 9.59 5.37
CA LEU A 28 2.98 8.20 5.09
C LEU A 28 3.70 7.60 6.30
N GLU A 29 3.39 6.34 6.61
CA GLU A 29 4.06 5.59 7.67
C GLU A 29 4.23 4.12 7.29
N VAL A 30 5.42 3.57 7.49
CA VAL A 30 5.67 2.15 7.36
C VAL A 30 5.04 1.42 8.54
N VAL A 31 3.95 0.69 8.28
CA VAL A 31 3.29 -0.12 9.33
C VAL A 31 4.12 -1.33 9.68
N LYS A 32 4.62 -2.02 8.65
CA LYS A 32 5.48 -3.18 8.79
C LYS A 32 6.20 -3.50 7.50
N ALA A 33 7.44 -3.94 7.63
CA ALA A 33 8.21 -4.57 6.57
C ALA A 33 8.55 -6.01 6.97
N TRP A 34 8.52 -6.92 6.00
CA TRP A 34 8.92 -8.31 6.13
C TRP A 34 10.06 -8.59 5.16
N ARG A 35 11.00 -9.44 5.56
CA ARG A 35 12.19 -9.74 4.78
C ARG A 35 12.58 -11.22 4.89
N GLY A 36 13.23 -11.73 3.84
CA GLY A 36 13.86 -13.03 3.81
C GLY A 36 12.93 -14.18 3.50
N PHE A 37 13.45 -15.39 3.72
CA PHE A 37 12.73 -16.63 3.43
C PHE A 37 11.41 -16.72 4.21
N GLY A 38 10.33 -17.08 3.52
CA GLY A 38 9.00 -17.18 4.12
C GLY A 38 8.26 -15.85 4.29
N CYS A 39 8.78 -14.74 3.74
CA CYS A 39 8.17 -13.40 3.80
C CYS A 39 6.68 -13.43 3.45
N THR A 40 6.29 -13.99 2.30
CA THR A 40 4.88 -14.07 1.87
C THR A 40 4.00 -14.89 2.81
N ARG A 41 4.55 -15.91 3.47
CA ARG A 41 3.85 -16.69 4.49
C ARG A 41 3.63 -15.87 5.75
N ALA A 42 4.64 -15.11 6.19
CA ALA A 42 4.54 -14.21 7.33
C ALA A 42 3.50 -13.10 7.09
N VAL A 43 3.55 -12.46 5.90
CA VAL A 43 2.54 -11.47 5.49
C VAL A 43 1.13 -12.05 5.59
N ARG A 44 0.89 -13.23 5.03
CA ARG A 44 -0.43 -13.89 5.06
C ARG A 44 -0.92 -14.16 6.48
N ALA A 45 -0.03 -14.56 7.37
CA ALA A 45 -0.38 -14.84 8.77
C ALA A 45 -0.69 -13.57 9.57
N GLU A 46 0.00 -12.46 9.29
CA GLU A 46 -0.05 -11.27 10.13
C GLU A 46 -0.96 -10.14 9.59
N LEU A 47 -1.11 -10.05 8.26
CA LEU A 47 -1.87 -8.97 7.62
C LEU A 47 -3.31 -8.84 8.15
N PRO A 48 -4.09 -9.92 8.35
CA PRO A 48 -5.45 -9.79 8.89
C PRO A 48 -5.49 -9.16 10.28
N ALA A 49 -4.55 -9.50 11.16
CA ALA A 49 -4.47 -8.92 12.51
C ALA A 49 -4.08 -7.43 12.47
N LEU A 50 -3.13 -7.05 11.59
CA LEU A 50 -2.73 -5.65 11.39
C LEU A 50 -3.90 -4.82 10.88
N VAL A 51 -4.62 -5.29 9.85
CA VAL A 51 -5.77 -4.58 9.27
C VAL A 51 -6.90 -4.45 10.31
N ARG A 52 -7.18 -5.49 11.09
CA ARG A 52 -8.17 -5.41 12.19
C ARG A 52 -7.79 -4.38 13.25
N ARG A 53 -6.52 -4.31 13.63
CA ARG A 53 -6.00 -3.37 14.63
C ARG A 53 -6.08 -1.93 14.15
N LEU A 54 -5.66 -1.67 12.93
CA LEU A 54 -5.57 -0.31 12.36
C LEU A 54 -6.90 0.22 11.85
N ARG A 55 -7.85 -0.65 11.53
CA ARG A 55 -9.19 -0.30 11.02
C ARG A 55 -9.14 0.72 9.89
N PRO A 56 -8.37 0.46 8.82
CA PRO A 56 -8.30 1.37 7.69
C PRO A 56 -9.66 1.42 6.98
N ARG A 57 -9.89 2.46 6.22
CA ARG A 57 -11.05 2.55 5.31
C ARG A 57 -10.88 1.67 4.08
N ALA A 58 -9.63 1.51 3.66
CA ALA A 58 -9.29 0.58 2.58
C ALA A 58 -7.91 -0.06 2.81
N VAL A 59 -7.76 -1.26 2.27
CA VAL A 59 -6.48 -1.93 2.05
C VAL A 59 -6.38 -2.29 0.57
N GLY A 60 -5.28 -1.94 -0.07
CA GLY A 60 -5.05 -2.18 -1.49
C GLY A 60 -3.73 -2.87 -1.80
N TRP A 61 -3.63 -3.30 -3.05
CA TRP A 61 -2.42 -3.87 -3.66
C TRP A 61 -2.47 -3.69 -5.18
N PHE A 62 -1.33 -3.88 -5.82
CA PHE A 62 -1.28 -3.93 -7.28
C PHE A 62 -1.65 -5.33 -7.80
N PRO A 63 -2.32 -5.43 -8.98
CA PRO A 63 -2.92 -6.68 -9.47
C PRO A 63 -1.90 -7.72 -9.90
N SER A 64 -0.71 -7.29 -10.22
CA SER A 64 0.36 -8.17 -10.68
C SER A 64 1.37 -8.41 -9.57
N GLY A 65 1.65 -9.69 -9.29
CA GLY A 65 2.69 -10.08 -8.37
C GLY A 65 2.20 -10.79 -7.10
N PRO A 66 3.11 -11.04 -6.14
CA PRO A 66 2.81 -11.87 -4.97
C PRO A 66 1.76 -11.28 -4.02
N ALA A 67 1.57 -9.96 -3.99
CA ALA A 67 0.54 -9.33 -3.17
C ALA A 67 -0.88 -9.75 -3.57
N ALA A 68 -1.15 -9.86 -4.89
CA ALA A 68 -2.42 -10.37 -5.40
C ALA A 68 -2.65 -11.83 -5.00
N ALA A 69 -1.61 -12.67 -5.05
CA ALA A 69 -1.68 -14.06 -4.61
C ALA A 69 -1.96 -14.19 -3.10
N ILE A 70 -1.40 -13.30 -2.28
CA ILE A 70 -1.70 -13.24 -0.84
C ILE A 70 -3.17 -12.93 -0.61
N HIS A 71 -3.70 -11.90 -1.31
CA HIS A 71 -5.12 -11.55 -1.21
C HIS A 71 -6.03 -12.70 -1.64
N ALA A 72 -5.75 -13.33 -2.77
CA ALA A 72 -6.51 -14.48 -3.26
C ALA A 72 -6.53 -15.63 -2.23
N ALA A 73 -5.39 -15.89 -1.58
CA ALA A 73 -5.30 -16.92 -0.53
C ALA A 73 -6.08 -16.56 0.73
N LEU A 74 -6.11 -15.29 1.14
CA LEU A 74 -6.90 -14.83 2.29
C LEU A 74 -8.40 -14.87 1.99
N SER A 75 -8.81 -14.61 0.76
CA SER A 75 -10.22 -14.58 0.32
C SER A 75 -10.76 -15.96 -0.09
N ALA A 76 -9.92 -16.99 -0.15
CA ALA A 76 -10.33 -18.34 -0.51
C ALA A 76 -11.32 -18.94 0.51
N LYS A 77 -12.11 -19.94 0.09
CA LYS A 77 -13.07 -20.64 0.98
C LYS A 77 -12.44 -21.21 2.25
N ASN A 78 -11.16 -21.61 2.17
CA ASN A 78 -10.37 -22.11 3.29
C ASN A 78 -9.43 -21.03 3.87
N GLY A 79 -9.60 -19.77 3.47
CA GLY A 79 -8.83 -18.64 3.96
C GLY A 79 -9.29 -18.13 5.34
N ASP A 80 -8.84 -16.94 5.69
CA ASP A 80 -9.27 -16.29 6.93
C ASP A 80 -10.73 -15.84 6.79
N ARG A 81 -11.65 -16.49 7.50
CA ARG A 81 -13.09 -16.14 7.50
C ARG A 81 -13.38 -14.72 7.98
N SER A 82 -12.43 -14.08 8.65
CA SER A 82 -12.51 -12.69 9.09
C SER A 82 -11.91 -11.69 8.07
N TRP A 83 -11.52 -12.16 6.90
CA TRP A 83 -10.98 -11.34 5.81
C TRP A 83 -12.02 -11.10 4.70
N PRO A 84 -12.19 -9.85 4.24
CA PRO A 84 -11.69 -8.62 4.87
C PRO A 84 -12.46 -8.28 6.17
N PRO A 85 -11.84 -7.53 7.11
CA PRO A 85 -12.56 -7.08 8.29
C PRO A 85 -13.77 -6.19 7.91
N PRO A 86 -14.84 -6.20 8.72
CA PRO A 86 -16.00 -5.38 8.45
C PRO A 86 -15.65 -3.89 8.23
N ARG A 87 -16.30 -3.26 7.26
CA ARG A 87 -16.12 -1.85 6.87
C ARG A 87 -14.76 -1.52 6.24
N VAL A 88 -13.90 -2.48 6.00
CA VAL A 88 -12.66 -2.28 5.25
C VAL A 88 -12.91 -2.57 3.78
N LYS A 89 -12.73 -1.56 2.92
CA LYS A 89 -12.78 -1.74 1.47
C LYS A 89 -11.50 -2.42 1.00
N VAL A 90 -11.67 -3.45 0.21
CA VAL A 90 -10.55 -4.11 -0.49
C VAL A 90 -10.42 -3.49 -1.88
N ALA A 91 -9.23 -3.05 -2.26
CA ALA A 91 -9.00 -2.32 -3.50
C ALA A 91 -7.83 -2.93 -4.31
N GLU A 92 -8.11 -3.33 -5.53
CA GLU A 92 -7.10 -3.73 -6.50
C GLU A 92 -6.79 -2.57 -7.43
N LEU A 93 -5.54 -2.10 -7.44
CA LEU A 93 -5.08 -0.93 -8.20
C LEU A 93 -4.74 -1.33 -9.65
N THR A 94 -5.76 -1.74 -10.42
CA THR A 94 -5.58 -2.33 -11.77
C THR A 94 -5.40 -1.30 -12.88
N ALA A 95 -6.32 -0.36 -13.00
CA ALA A 95 -6.39 0.58 -14.11
C ALA A 95 -5.48 1.81 -13.94
N GLU A 96 -4.90 1.99 -12.77
CA GLU A 96 -4.36 3.27 -12.32
C GLU A 96 -2.87 3.23 -11.98
N VAL A 97 -2.16 2.13 -12.28
CA VAL A 97 -0.74 1.96 -11.86
C VAL A 97 0.13 3.14 -12.28
N THR A 98 -0.06 3.66 -13.48
CA THR A 98 0.67 4.82 -13.98
C THR A 98 0.32 6.08 -13.19
N ALA A 99 -0.96 6.38 -13.03
CA ALA A 99 -1.42 7.54 -12.26
C ALA A 99 -0.98 7.46 -10.80
N VAL A 100 -0.99 6.26 -10.21
CA VAL A 100 -0.53 6.01 -8.84
C VAL A 100 0.96 6.31 -8.69
N CYS A 101 1.81 5.81 -9.61
CA CYS A 101 3.24 6.07 -9.56
C CYS A 101 3.57 7.55 -9.78
N MET A 102 2.96 8.16 -10.80
CA MET A 102 3.17 9.56 -11.12
C MET A 102 2.64 10.49 -10.02
N GLY A 103 1.50 10.14 -9.41
CA GLY A 103 0.90 10.91 -8.32
C GLY A 103 1.75 10.96 -7.06
N LEU A 104 2.42 9.87 -6.67
CA LEU A 104 3.38 9.92 -5.55
C LEU A 104 4.57 10.82 -5.90
N ALA A 105 5.11 10.70 -7.12
CA ALA A 105 6.25 11.52 -7.53
C ALA A 105 5.91 13.01 -7.54
N GLU A 106 4.70 13.37 -7.96
CA GLU A 106 4.20 14.74 -7.89
C GLU A 106 4.17 15.25 -6.45
N LEU A 107 3.56 14.52 -5.54
CA LEU A 107 3.49 14.87 -4.11
C LEU A 107 4.89 15.07 -3.49
N VAL A 108 5.86 14.24 -3.86
CA VAL A 108 7.24 14.40 -3.41
C VAL A 108 7.85 15.68 -3.97
N ASN A 109 7.63 15.98 -5.26
CA ASN A 109 8.18 17.15 -5.92
C ASN A 109 7.58 18.46 -5.40
N THR A 110 6.29 18.46 -5.03
CA THR A 110 5.59 19.64 -4.48
C THR A 110 5.78 19.80 -2.98
N GLY A 111 6.33 18.79 -2.30
CA GLY A 111 6.49 18.81 -0.84
C GLY A 111 5.19 18.54 -0.07
N ASP A 112 4.17 17.99 -0.73
CA ASP A 112 2.85 17.70 -0.14
C ASP A 112 2.78 16.35 0.57
N VAL A 113 3.93 15.76 0.90
CA VAL A 113 4.04 14.48 1.61
C VAL A 113 5.02 14.55 2.75
N GLU A 114 4.61 14.03 3.89
CA GLU A 114 5.45 13.84 5.08
C GLU A 114 5.58 12.35 5.44
N HIS A 115 6.75 11.97 5.96
CA HIS A 115 6.99 10.67 6.56
C HIS A 115 8.00 10.77 7.71
N PRO A 116 8.02 9.84 8.68
CA PRO A 116 8.88 9.91 9.88
C PRO A 116 10.37 9.61 9.59
N LYS A 117 10.85 9.83 8.35
CA LYS A 117 12.24 9.58 7.92
C LYS A 117 12.66 8.12 8.11
N ASP A 118 11.75 7.18 7.83
CA ASP A 118 12.05 5.75 7.87
C ASP A 118 13.21 5.42 6.91
N PRO A 119 14.32 4.83 7.42
CA PRO A 119 15.50 4.57 6.59
C PRO A 119 15.25 3.59 5.45
N MET A 120 14.39 2.58 5.67
CA MET A 120 14.04 1.60 4.64
C MET A 120 13.23 2.27 3.51
N LEU A 121 12.25 3.10 3.86
CA LEU A 121 11.48 3.84 2.86
C LEU A 121 12.38 4.78 2.06
N THR A 122 13.26 5.51 2.73
CA THR A 122 14.25 6.40 2.08
C THR A 122 15.14 5.62 1.10
N GLN A 123 15.62 4.44 1.51
CA GLN A 123 16.42 3.57 0.65
C GLN A 123 15.61 3.12 -0.58
N HIS A 124 14.40 2.58 -0.40
CA HIS A 124 13.57 2.09 -1.50
C HIS A 124 13.23 3.21 -2.49
N VAL A 125 12.91 4.41 -2.00
CA VAL A 125 12.63 5.56 -2.88
C VAL A 125 13.86 5.97 -3.67
N SER A 126 15.04 6.05 -3.04
CA SER A 126 16.29 6.45 -3.72
C SER A 126 16.75 5.45 -4.80
N GLN A 127 16.39 4.18 -4.65
CA GLN A 127 16.72 3.12 -5.63
C GLN A 127 15.65 2.94 -6.71
N THR A 128 14.52 3.63 -6.57
CA THR A 128 13.41 3.52 -7.52
C THR A 128 13.75 4.20 -8.84
N GLN A 129 13.62 3.46 -9.94
CA GLN A 129 13.81 3.95 -11.29
C GLN A 129 12.49 4.00 -12.06
N LYS A 130 12.42 4.90 -13.05
CA LYS A 130 11.26 5.04 -13.93
C LYS A 130 11.38 4.11 -15.15
N LEU A 131 10.29 3.45 -15.49
CA LEU A 131 10.13 2.71 -16.74
C LEU A 131 9.10 3.45 -17.60
N HIS A 132 9.56 4.08 -18.66
CA HIS A 132 8.71 4.83 -19.58
C HIS A 132 7.80 3.91 -20.41
N ARG A 133 6.57 4.36 -20.64
CA ARG A 133 5.52 3.71 -21.44
C ARG A 133 4.78 4.78 -22.24
N GLY A 134 5.31 5.16 -23.41
CA GLY A 134 4.83 6.34 -24.14
C GLY A 134 5.09 7.62 -23.34
N ASP A 135 4.08 8.45 -23.20
CA ASP A 135 4.14 9.73 -22.46
C ASP A 135 4.02 9.55 -20.94
N ALA A 136 3.88 8.31 -20.48
CA ALA A 136 3.72 7.97 -19.06
C ALA A 136 4.85 7.08 -18.58
N TRP A 137 4.92 6.83 -17.25
CA TRP A 137 5.89 5.93 -16.67
C TRP A 137 5.35 5.26 -15.41
N VAL A 138 5.97 4.14 -15.06
CA VAL A 138 5.76 3.42 -13.79
C VAL A 138 7.11 3.20 -13.13
N TYR A 139 7.12 2.84 -11.86
CA TYR A 139 8.34 2.36 -11.21
C TYR A 139 8.75 1.00 -11.78
N THR A 140 10.06 0.82 -12.08
CA THR A 140 10.55 -0.48 -12.56
C THR A 140 10.90 -1.41 -11.40
N ARG A 141 10.45 -2.64 -11.46
CA ARG A 141 10.82 -3.70 -10.51
C ARG A 141 12.01 -4.56 -11.01
N ARG A 142 12.70 -4.09 -12.07
CA ARG A 142 13.80 -4.82 -12.71
C ARG A 142 15.18 -4.52 -12.11
N GLY A 143 15.25 -3.64 -11.10
CA GLY A 143 16.46 -3.36 -10.36
C GLY A 143 16.87 -4.52 -9.45
N SER A 144 18.12 -4.51 -8.97
CA SER A 144 18.64 -5.48 -8.01
C SER A 144 18.10 -5.30 -6.60
N GLU A 145 17.57 -4.12 -6.31
CA GLU A 145 17.16 -3.72 -4.97
C GLU A 145 15.63 -3.72 -4.83
N PRO A 146 15.11 -4.02 -3.64
CA PRO A 146 13.68 -4.01 -3.39
C PRO A 146 13.12 -2.57 -3.42
N ILE A 147 11.96 -2.41 -4.05
CA ILE A 147 11.21 -1.13 -4.12
C ILE A 147 9.75 -1.29 -3.67
N ASP A 148 9.45 -2.37 -2.98
CA ASP A 148 8.11 -2.65 -2.45
C ASP A 148 7.63 -1.53 -1.51
N GLY A 149 8.51 -0.90 -0.74
CA GLY A 149 8.17 0.29 0.06
C GLY A 149 7.67 1.47 -0.79
N THR A 150 8.31 1.73 -1.94
CA THR A 150 7.89 2.82 -2.85
C THR A 150 6.54 2.52 -3.49
N TYR A 151 6.32 1.29 -3.96
CA TYR A 151 5.03 0.89 -4.51
C TYR A 151 3.92 0.92 -3.46
N ALA A 152 4.19 0.40 -2.25
CA ALA A 152 3.24 0.45 -1.14
C ALA A 152 2.90 1.90 -0.76
N ALA A 153 3.89 2.81 -0.74
CA ALA A 153 3.67 4.23 -0.49
C ALA A 153 2.79 4.87 -1.58
N ALA A 154 3.07 4.60 -2.85
CA ALA A 154 2.29 5.13 -3.96
C ALA A 154 0.83 4.66 -3.90
N GLY A 155 0.61 3.36 -3.67
CA GLY A 155 -0.74 2.80 -3.54
C GLY A 155 -1.51 3.34 -2.33
N ALA A 156 -0.86 3.45 -1.17
CA ALA A 156 -1.48 4.00 0.04
C ALA A 156 -1.85 5.48 -0.13
N ALA A 157 -0.94 6.28 -0.73
CA ALA A 157 -1.15 7.68 -1.06
C ALA A 157 -2.37 7.88 -1.98
N HIS A 158 -2.42 7.11 -3.07
CA HIS A 158 -3.53 7.14 -4.01
C HIS A 158 -4.87 6.83 -3.31
N LEU A 159 -4.92 5.75 -2.55
CA LEU A 159 -6.14 5.36 -1.82
C LEU A 159 -6.55 6.42 -0.79
N ALA A 160 -5.62 6.99 -0.04
CA ALA A 160 -5.93 8.01 0.95
C ALA A 160 -6.56 9.27 0.33
N ARG A 161 -6.14 9.64 -0.89
CA ARG A 161 -6.62 10.83 -1.61
C ARG A 161 -7.89 10.59 -2.43
N THR A 162 -8.13 9.37 -2.90
CA THR A 162 -9.26 9.05 -3.79
C THR A 162 -10.46 8.42 -3.09
N LEU A 163 -10.28 7.94 -1.85
CA LEU A 163 -11.41 7.45 -1.07
C LEU A 163 -12.40 8.58 -0.76
N PRO A 164 -13.71 8.36 -0.97
CA PRO A 164 -14.71 9.36 -0.60
C PRO A 164 -14.59 9.70 0.90
N PRO A 165 -15.05 10.87 1.35
CA PRO A 165 -15.04 11.26 2.78
C PRO A 165 -15.65 10.16 3.66
N ALA A 166 -15.17 10.04 4.89
CA ALA A 166 -15.81 9.13 5.84
C ALA A 166 -17.25 9.60 6.10
N PRO A 167 -18.23 8.69 6.18
CA PRO A 167 -19.56 9.08 6.59
C PRO A 167 -19.49 9.74 7.99
N PRO A 168 -20.29 10.79 8.25
CA PRO A 168 -20.32 11.40 9.56
C PRO A 168 -20.67 10.34 10.61
N PRO A 169 -20.15 10.48 11.85
CA PRO A 169 -20.55 9.60 12.94
C PRO A 169 -22.08 9.69 13.10
N LEU A 170 -22.72 8.53 13.24
CA LEU A 170 -24.17 8.49 13.53
C LEU A 170 -24.37 9.27 14.83
N ALA A 171 -25.14 10.35 14.76
CA ALA A 171 -25.61 11.04 15.96
C ALA A 171 -26.48 10.06 16.74
N VAL A 172 -25.98 9.61 17.89
CA VAL A 172 -26.82 8.86 18.83
C VAL A 172 -27.74 9.90 19.44
N ALA A 173 -29.02 9.87 19.07
CA ALA A 173 -30.03 10.64 19.75
C ALA A 173 -30.09 10.16 21.21
N THR A 174 -29.70 11.02 22.12
CA THR A 174 -29.88 10.83 23.57
C THR A 174 -31.31 11.08 23.94
#